data_d0d11bcfdd1499bb8256c794c2712a5a
#
_entry.id   d0d11bcfdd1499bb8256c794c2712a5a
#
_cell.length_a   1.000
_cell.length_b   1.000
_cell.length_c   1.000
_cell.angle_alpha   90.00
_cell.angle_beta   90.00
_cell.angle_gamma   90.00
#
_symmetry.space_group_name_H-M   'P 1'
#
loop_
_entity.id
_entity.type
_entity.pdbx_description
1 polymer ?
#
loop_
_entity_poly.entity_id
_entity_poly.type
_entity_poly.pdbx_seq_one_letter_code
_entity_poly.pdbx_strand_id
1 'polypeptide(L)'
;MAWSQILERVQSSETIWRLSVEDCIELYDNAPLHPLMAAAHYRRIQHNPTNEVTYLVDRNINYTNVCTINCQFCSFYRPPGHDETYTQSYDEIHARIDELEGIGGSRILMQGGVNPSLEFDWYINLIKELKDQHPSIDLDCFSPIEIEGIAEV
;
A
#
# COMPACT_ATOMS: atom_id res chain seq x y z
N MET A 1 -5.86 -32.90 2.61
CA MET A 1 -6.94 -33.09 1.56
C MET A 1 -6.26 -32.90 0.22
N ALA A 2 -6.56 -33.68 -0.81
CA ALA A 2 -5.94 -33.48 -2.12
C ALA A 2 -6.39 -32.13 -2.75
N TRP A 3 -5.50 -31.49 -3.49
CA TRP A 3 -5.76 -30.19 -4.08
C TRP A 3 -7.09 -30.13 -4.90
N SER A 4 -7.42 -31.20 -5.63
CA SER A 4 -8.64 -31.28 -6.42
C SER A 4 -9.91 -31.24 -5.58
N GLN A 5 -9.92 -31.90 -4.42
CA GLN A 5 -11.05 -31.87 -3.47
C GLN A 5 -11.19 -30.50 -2.80
N ILE A 6 -10.06 -29.80 -2.59
CA ILE A 6 -10.08 -28.44 -2.06
C ILE A 6 -10.72 -27.49 -3.08
N LEU A 7 -10.32 -27.56 -4.34
CA LEU A 7 -10.89 -26.72 -5.41
C LEU A 7 -12.37 -27.03 -5.68
N GLU A 8 -12.77 -28.30 -5.67
CA GLU A 8 -14.17 -28.69 -5.79
C GLU A 8 -15.01 -28.10 -4.64
N ARG A 9 -14.51 -28.14 -3.42
CA ARG A 9 -15.19 -27.57 -2.26
C ARG A 9 -15.27 -26.04 -2.34
N VAL A 10 -14.22 -25.38 -2.84
CA VAL A 10 -14.23 -23.93 -3.09
C VAL A 10 -15.31 -23.55 -4.11
N GLN A 11 -15.50 -24.35 -5.16
CA GLN A 11 -16.47 -24.07 -6.23
C GLN A 11 -17.92 -24.49 -5.88
N SER A 12 -18.11 -25.45 -4.99
CA SER A 12 -19.45 -25.93 -4.60
C SER A 12 -20.05 -25.18 -3.40
N SER A 13 -19.26 -24.43 -2.65
CA SER A 13 -19.71 -23.72 -1.45
C SER A 13 -20.42 -22.41 -1.79
N GLU A 14 -21.66 -22.25 -1.38
CA GLU A 14 -22.41 -20.99 -1.44
C GLU A 14 -21.91 -19.98 -0.40
N THR A 15 -21.26 -20.46 0.65
CA THR A 15 -20.73 -19.60 1.72
C THR A 15 -19.23 -19.35 1.52
N ILE A 16 -18.75 -18.21 2.06
CA ILE A 16 -17.33 -17.91 2.10
C ILE A 16 -16.63 -18.96 2.95
N TRP A 17 -15.96 -19.90 2.30
CA TRP A 17 -15.14 -20.87 2.99
C TRP A 17 -13.68 -20.40 3.00
N ARG A 18 -13.11 -20.33 4.19
CA ARG A 18 -11.73 -19.92 4.37
C ARG A 18 -10.82 -21.14 4.31
N LEU A 19 -9.80 -21.08 3.47
CA LEU A 19 -8.77 -22.11 3.40
C LEU A 19 -7.99 -22.19 4.71
N SER A 20 -7.65 -23.39 5.15
CA SER A 20 -6.65 -23.58 6.20
C SER A 20 -5.23 -23.36 5.66
N VAL A 21 -4.25 -23.24 6.54
CA VAL A 21 -2.84 -23.14 6.14
C VAL A 21 -2.40 -24.38 5.34
N GLU A 22 -2.84 -25.56 5.79
CA GLU A 22 -2.53 -26.84 5.14
C GLU A 22 -3.18 -26.92 3.75
N ASP A 23 -4.41 -26.42 3.57
CA ASP A 23 -5.06 -26.34 2.28
C ASP A 23 -4.30 -25.38 1.33
N CYS A 24 -3.83 -24.25 1.84
CA CYS A 24 -3.05 -23.30 1.04
C CYS A 24 -1.71 -23.91 0.59
N ILE A 25 -1.00 -24.63 1.46
CA ILE A 25 0.25 -25.30 1.12
C ILE A 25 -0.01 -26.39 0.07
N GLU A 26 -1.03 -27.22 0.27
CA GLU A 26 -1.40 -28.27 -0.70
C GLU A 26 -1.71 -27.69 -2.08
N LEU A 27 -2.46 -26.58 -2.13
CA LEU A 27 -2.78 -25.90 -3.39
C LEU A 27 -1.53 -25.30 -4.05
N TYR A 28 -0.65 -24.70 -3.27
CA TYR A 28 0.58 -24.08 -3.77
C TYR A 28 1.53 -25.11 -4.37
N ASP A 29 1.75 -26.23 -3.68
CA ASP A 29 2.72 -27.24 -4.08
C ASP A 29 2.21 -28.16 -5.20
N ASN A 30 0.91 -28.47 -5.23
CA ASN A 30 0.37 -29.58 -6.02
C ASN A 30 -0.72 -29.17 -7.03
N ALA A 31 -1.40 -28.03 -6.88
CA ALA A 31 -2.48 -27.68 -7.80
C ALA A 31 -1.94 -27.17 -9.14
N PRO A 32 -2.42 -27.72 -10.27
CA PRO A 32 -2.12 -27.14 -11.57
C PRO A 32 -2.69 -25.71 -11.69
N LEU A 33 -1.96 -24.85 -12.39
CA LEU A 33 -2.31 -23.43 -12.49
C LEU A 33 -3.72 -23.18 -13.03
N HIS A 34 -4.12 -23.86 -14.10
CA HIS A 34 -5.43 -23.62 -14.74
C HIS A 34 -6.63 -23.95 -13.83
N PRO A 35 -6.71 -25.10 -13.15
CA PRO A 35 -7.76 -25.36 -12.17
C PRO A 35 -7.77 -24.36 -11.03
N LEU A 36 -6.59 -23.94 -10.54
CA LEU A 36 -6.48 -22.92 -9.49
C LEU A 36 -7.03 -21.58 -9.95
N MET A 37 -6.66 -21.13 -11.16
CA MET A 37 -7.20 -19.90 -11.77
C MET A 37 -8.72 -19.97 -11.96
N ALA A 38 -9.26 -21.09 -12.39
CA ALA A 38 -10.72 -21.27 -12.56
C ALA A 38 -11.46 -21.16 -11.23
N ALA A 39 -10.93 -21.78 -10.18
CA ALA A 39 -11.51 -21.68 -8.83
C ALA A 39 -11.42 -20.25 -8.26
N ALA A 40 -10.29 -19.58 -8.45
CA ALA A 40 -10.12 -18.18 -8.05
C ALA A 40 -11.10 -17.25 -8.81
N HIS A 41 -11.27 -17.46 -10.13
CA HIS A 41 -12.21 -16.70 -10.93
C HIS A 41 -13.67 -16.94 -10.50
N TYR A 42 -14.03 -18.18 -10.20
CA TYR A 42 -15.33 -18.52 -9.65
C TYR A 42 -15.62 -17.72 -8.36
N ARG A 43 -14.67 -17.69 -7.44
CA ARG A 43 -14.82 -16.91 -6.19
C ARG A 43 -14.88 -15.41 -6.44
N ARG A 44 -14.06 -14.90 -7.38
CA ARG A 44 -14.10 -13.49 -7.79
C ARG A 44 -15.50 -13.08 -8.23
N ILE A 45 -16.17 -13.87 -9.10
CA ILE A 45 -17.51 -13.56 -9.60
C ILE A 45 -18.54 -13.51 -8.46
N GLN A 46 -18.40 -14.37 -7.45
CA GLN A 46 -19.31 -14.35 -6.30
C GLN A 46 -19.16 -13.07 -5.45
N HIS A 47 -17.96 -12.53 -5.33
CA HIS A 47 -17.72 -11.29 -4.60
C HIS A 47 -17.94 -10.04 -5.47
N ASN A 48 -17.68 -10.15 -6.75
CA ASN A 48 -17.77 -9.06 -7.71
C ASN A 48 -18.52 -9.55 -8.96
N PRO A 49 -19.86 -9.58 -8.95
CA PRO A 49 -20.68 -10.20 -10.01
C PRO A 49 -20.68 -9.42 -11.33
N THR A 50 -20.14 -8.19 -11.32
CA THR A 50 -19.98 -7.40 -12.54
C THR A 50 -18.71 -7.76 -13.29
N ASN A 51 -18.70 -7.48 -14.62
CA ASN A 51 -17.48 -7.61 -15.41
C ASN A 51 -16.56 -6.35 -15.32
N GLU A 52 -16.92 -5.42 -14.46
CA GLU A 52 -16.13 -4.22 -14.25
C GLU A 52 -14.85 -4.54 -13.47
N VAL A 53 -13.75 -3.98 -13.94
CA VAL A 53 -12.47 -3.98 -13.25
C VAL A 53 -12.13 -2.53 -12.97
N THR A 54 -12.13 -2.16 -11.71
CA THR A 54 -11.73 -0.83 -11.27
C THR A 54 -10.22 -0.75 -11.13
N TYR A 55 -9.67 0.41 -11.38
CA TYR A 55 -8.27 0.73 -11.13
C TYR A 55 -8.14 2.11 -10.52
N LEU A 56 -7.02 2.37 -9.91
CA LEU A 56 -6.69 3.65 -9.30
C LEU A 56 -5.43 4.21 -9.95
N VAL A 57 -5.43 5.49 -10.25
CA VAL A 57 -4.23 6.23 -10.61
C VAL A 57 -3.78 6.95 -9.37
N ASP A 58 -2.69 6.49 -8.78
CA ASP A 58 -2.10 7.09 -7.60
C ASP A 58 -0.63 7.47 -7.82
N ARG A 59 -0.06 8.16 -6.86
CA ARG A 59 1.34 8.52 -6.85
C ARG A 59 1.98 8.22 -5.51
N ASN A 60 3.10 7.52 -5.55
CA ASN A 60 3.94 7.35 -4.37
C ASN A 60 4.80 8.61 -4.16
N ILE A 61 4.74 9.18 -2.96
CA ILE A 61 5.54 10.32 -2.54
C ILE A 61 6.35 9.91 -1.31
N ASN A 62 7.68 9.88 -1.48
CA ASN A 62 8.59 9.65 -0.38
C ASN A 62 9.12 11.01 0.08
N TYR A 63 8.49 11.58 1.10
CA TYR A 63 8.80 12.94 1.57
C TYR A 63 10.19 13.08 2.21
N THR A 64 10.75 12.00 2.74
CA THR A 64 12.12 11.95 3.24
C THR A 64 12.69 10.54 3.15
N ASN A 65 14.00 10.41 2.96
CA ASN A 65 14.72 9.15 3.09
C ASN A 65 15.52 9.05 4.40
N VAL A 66 15.51 10.09 5.20
CA VAL A 66 16.15 10.06 6.53
C VAL A 66 15.38 9.12 7.44
N CYS A 67 16.05 8.11 7.99
CA CYS A 67 15.38 7.13 8.85
C CYS A 67 16.34 6.55 9.90
N THR A 68 15.85 6.43 11.13
CA THR A 68 16.60 5.85 12.26
C THR A 68 16.38 4.33 12.42
N ILE A 69 15.39 3.74 11.70
CA ILE A 69 14.92 2.36 11.98
C ILE A 69 15.82 1.27 11.37
N ASN A 70 16.53 1.55 10.29
CA ASN A 70 17.45 0.59 9.65
C ASN A 70 16.80 -0.77 9.31
N CYS A 71 15.64 -0.78 8.65
CA CYS A 71 14.99 -2.01 8.20
C CYS A 71 15.86 -2.76 7.19
N GLN A 72 16.10 -4.06 7.39
CA GLN A 72 17.02 -4.87 6.58
C GLN A 72 16.64 -4.97 5.09
N PHE A 73 15.35 -4.86 4.77
CA PHE A 73 14.87 -4.92 3.38
C PHE A 73 14.82 -3.55 2.69
N CYS A 74 14.97 -2.43 3.44
CA CYS A 74 14.79 -1.08 2.91
C CYS A 74 16.11 -0.57 2.29
N SER A 75 16.20 -0.56 0.98
CA SER A 75 17.33 0.05 0.25
C SER A 75 17.22 1.58 0.12
N PHE A 76 16.08 2.12 0.48
CA PHE A 76 15.72 3.52 0.31
C PHE A 76 16.26 4.42 1.44
N TYR A 77 16.25 3.95 2.68
CA TYR A 77 16.61 4.75 3.84
C TYR A 77 18.07 5.22 3.82
N ARG A 78 18.30 6.39 4.43
CA ARG A 78 19.65 6.89 4.77
C ARG A 78 19.66 7.28 6.25
N PRO A 79 20.72 6.91 7.00
CA PRO A 79 20.86 7.34 8.37
C PRO A 79 21.02 8.87 8.44
N PRO A 80 20.60 9.52 9.54
CA PRO A 80 20.81 10.95 9.72
C PRO A 80 22.28 11.37 9.49
N GLY A 81 22.47 12.43 8.73
CA GLY A 81 23.82 12.94 8.38
C GLY A 81 24.51 12.24 7.21
N HIS A 82 23.88 11.30 6.54
CA HIS A 82 24.41 10.73 5.30
C HIS A 82 24.30 11.74 4.15
N ASP A 83 25.29 11.77 3.24
CA ASP A 83 25.38 12.75 2.15
C ASP A 83 24.18 12.70 1.16
N GLU A 84 23.52 11.55 1.03
CA GLU A 84 22.38 11.35 0.14
C GLU A 84 21.04 11.59 0.84
N THR A 85 21.01 12.17 2.04
CA THR A 85 19.76 12.45 2.73
C THR A 85 19.00 13.59 2.05
N TYR A 86 17.67 13.46 2.05
CA TYR A 86 16.79 14.54 1.63
C TYR A 86 15.50 14.57 2.47
N THR A 87 14.89 15.73 2.50
CA THR A 87 13.50 15.95 2.91
C THR A 87 12.90 16.92 1.90
N GLN A 88 11.79 16.53 1.28
CA GLN A 88 11.10 17.36 0.30
C GLN A 88 10.44 18.55 1.00
N SER A 89 10.50 19.71 0.38
CA SER A 89 9.70 20.86 0.76
C SER A 89 8.21 20.62 0.46
N TYR A 90 7.33 21.40 1.06
CA TYR A 90 5.91 21.37 0.75
C TYR A 90 5.66 21.67 -0.74
N ASP A 91 6.34 22.66 -1.30
CA ASP A 91 6.24 23.01 -2.72
C ASP A 91 6.58 21.83 -3.65
N GLU A 92 7.61 21.05 -3.32
CA GLU A 92 7.97 19.85 -4.09
C GLU A 92 6.89 18.76 -3.98
N ILE A 93 6.27 18.61 -2.81
CA ILE A 93 5.17 17.66 -2.60
C ILE A 93 3.94 18.12 -3.40
N HIS A 94 3.55 19.40 -3.31
CA HIS A 94 2.46 19.99 -4.06
C HIS A 94 2.64 19.83 -5.57
N ALA A 95 3.82 20.13 -6.10
CA ALA A 95 4.10 19.98 -7.52
C ALA A 95 3.88 18.54 -8.03
N ARG A 96 4.19 17.53 -7.19
CA ARG A 96 3.94 16.12 -7.52
C ARG A 96 2.45 15.78 -7.51
N ILE A 97 1.67 16.41 -6.63
CA ILE A 97 0.22 16.22 -6.57
C ILE A 97 -0.45 16.92 -7.75
N ASP A 98 -0.01 18.13 -8.12
CA ASP A 98 -0.49 18.84 -9.31
C ASP A 98 -0.30 18.01 -10.59
N GLU A 99 0.88 17.38 -10.74
CA GLU A 99 1.13 16.43 -11.85
C GLU A 99 0.17 15.24 -11.84
N LEU A 100 -0.15 14.69 -10.65
CA LEU A 100 -1.08 13.60 -10.50
C LEU A 100 -2.51 14.01 -10.87
N GLU A 101 -2.98 15.16 -10.40
CA GLU A 101 -4.29 15.72 -10.75
C GLU A 101 -4.38 15.98 -12.27
N GLY A 102 -3.31 16.48 -12.89
CA GLY A 102 -3.23 16.72 -14.34
C GLY A 102 -3.43 15.46 -15.20
N ILE A 103 -3.18 14.27 -14.67
CA ILE A 103 -3.42 12.99 -15.36
C ILE A 103 -4.68 12.26 -14.86
N GLY A 104 -5.51 12.93 -14.05
CA GLY A 104 -6.75 12.37 -13.50
C GLY A 104 -6.52 11.39 -12.34
N GLY A 105 -5.42 11.49 -11.63
CA GLY A 105 -5.16 10.73 -10.42
C GLY A 105 -6.00 11.23 -9.25
N SER A 106 -6.19 10.39 -8.25
CA SER A 106 -7.12 10.65 -7.14
C SER A 106 -6.56 10.34 -5.76
N ARG A 107 -5.37 9.75 -5.68
CA ARG A 107 -4.78 9.34 -4.40
C ARG A 107 -3.26 9.46 -4.39
N ILE A 108 -2.70 9.87 -3.26
CA ILE A 108 -1.28 9.71 -2.98
C ILE A 108 -1.05 8.60 -1.95
N LEU A 109 0.03 7.85 -2.13
CA LEU A 109 0.61 6.99 -1.12
C LEU A 109 1.88 7.68 -0.61
N MET A 110 1.81 8.29 0.57
CA MET A 110 2.91 9.08 1.12
C MET A 110 3.57 8.34 2.28
N GLN A 111 4.79 7.91 2.04
CA GLN A 111 5.63 7.22 3.02
C GLN A 111 7.06 7.74 2.93
N GLY A 112 7.73 7.80 4.07
CA GLY A 112 9.12 8.23 4.14
C GLY A 112 9.90 7.40 5.15
N GLY A 113 10.80 8.07 5.85
CA GLY A 113 11.55 7.53 6.97
C GLY A 113 11.14 8.14 8.30
N VAL A 114 11.48 7.48 9.40
CA VAL A 114 11.42 8.07 10.74
C VAL A 114 12.56 9.07 10.87
N ASN A 115 12.25 10.34 10.61
CA ASN A 115 13.21 11.43 10.56
C ASN A 115 13.19 12.23 11.89
N PRO A 116 14.23 12.14 12.73
CA PRO A 116 14.27 12.80 14.04
C PRO A 116 14.41 14.32 13.95
N SER A 117 14.59 14.88 12.75
CA SER A 117 14.70 16.32 12.53
C SER A 117 13.38 16.98 12.17
N LEU A 118 12.32 16.21 11.98
CA LEU A 118 10.97 16.72 11.69
C LEU A 118 10.15 16.66 12.98
N GLU A 119 9.68 17.81 13.42
CA GLU A 119 8.82 17.94 14.59
C GLU A 119 7.38 17.52 14.29
N PHE A 120 6.61 17.14 15.29
CA PHE A 120 5.21 16.73 15.15
C PHE A 120 4.37 17.73 14.36
N ASP A 121 4.54 19.03 14.62
CA ASP A 121 3.81 20.08 13.94
C ASP A 121 4.09 20.15 12.43
N TRP A 122 5.26 19.72 11.98
CA TRP A 122 5.57 19.62 10.54
C TRP A 122 4.61 18.66 9.83
N TYR A 123 4.37 17.48 10.41
CA TYR A 123 3.47 16.48 9.85
C TYR A 123 2.00 16.95 9.84
N ILE A 124 1.57 17.56 10.94
CA ILE A 124 0.21 18.09 11.06
C ILE A 124 -0.04 19.21 10.05
N ASN A 125 0.90 20.13 9.92
CA ASN A 125 0.78 21.25 8.97
C ASN A 125 0.81 20.75 7.52
N LEU A 126 1.67 19.79 7.19
CA LEU A 126 1.69 19.16 5.87
C LEU A 126 0.32 18.58 5.51
N ILE A 127 -0.26 17.74 6.35
CA ILE A 127 -1.56 17.12 6.08
C ILE A 127 -2.67 18.15 5.92
N LYS A 128 -2.70 19.18 6.78
CA LYS A 128 -3.68 20.27 6.66
C LYS A 128 -3.54 21.00 5.34
N GLU A 129 -2.34 21.40 4.98
CA GLU A 129 -2.06 22.16 3.76
C GLU A 129 -2.39 21.33 2.51
N LEU A 130 -2.03 20.05 2.49
CA LEU A 130 -2.38 19.14 1.40
C LEU A 130 -3.90 18.99 1.23
N LYS A 131 -4.66 18.86 2.32
CA LYS A 131 -6.13 18.77 2.24
C LYS A 131 -6.79 20.08 1.86
N ASP A 132 -6.21 21.21 2.24
CA ASP A 132 -6.72 22.55 1.88
C ASP A 132 -6.49 22.84 0.39
N GLN A 133 -5.33 22.49 -0.16
CA GLN A 133 -4.98 22.78 -1.56
C GLN A 133 -5.46 21.71 -2.54
N HIS A 134 -5.51 20.45 -2.12
CA HIS A 134 -5.90 19.29 -2.94
C HIS A 134 -7.07 18.52 -2.30
N PRO A 135 -8.26 19.13 -2.14
CA PRO A 135 -9.38 18.51 -1.42
C PRO A 135 -9.91 17.25 -2.10
N SER A 136 -9.69 17.09 -3.41
CA SER A 136 -10.10 15.93 -4.22
C SER A 136 -9.17 14.73 -4.07
N ILE A 137 -7.95 14.92 -3.55
CA ILE A 137 -6.95 13.86 -3.42
C ILE A 137 -7.13 13.12 -2.10
N ASP A 138 -7.23 11.82 -2.18
CA ASP A 138 -7.17 10.94 -1.01
C ASP A 138 -5.73 10.84 -0.50
N LEU A 139 -5.55 11.06 0.79
CA LEU A 139 -4.26 10.99 1.45
C LEU A 139 -4.13 9.65 2.19
N ASP A 140 -3.34 8.74 1.61
CA ASP A 140 -2.94 7.48 2.23
C ASP A 140 -1.51 7.65 2.74
N CYS A 141 -1.38 8.02 4.02
CA CYS A 141 -0.14 8.54 4.56
C CYS A 141 0.34 7.74 5.76
N PHE A 142 1.65 7.60 5.83
CA PHE A 142 2.43 7.06 6.93
C PHE A 142 2.18 5.58 7.23
N SER A 143 3.24 4.85 7.40
CA SER A 143 3.22 3.48 7.90
C SER A 143 3.09 3.45 9.43
N PRO A 144 2.70 2.31 10.03
CA PRO A 144 2.63 2.18 11.50
C PRO A 144 3.93 2.58 12.23
N ILE A 145 5.08 2.24 11.66
CA ILE A 145 6.38 2.58 12.26
C ILE A 145 6.69 4.09 12.16
N GLU A 146 6.22 4.76 11.09
CA GLU A 146 6.32 6.21 10.99
C GLU A 146 5.42 6.89 12.04
N ILE A 147 4.18 6.41 12.21
CA ILE A 147 3.26 6.95 13.24
C ILE A 147 3.86 6.80 14.64
N GLU A 148 4.49 5.67 14.95
CA GLU A 148 5.19 5.46 16.22
C GLU A 148 6.33 6.48 16.37
N GLY A 149 7.18 6.65 15.34
CA GLY A 149 8.26 7.62 15.37
C GLY A 149 7.80 9.09 15.43
N ILE A 150 6.69 9.43 14.74
CA ILE A 150 6.08 10.77 14.79
C ILE A 150 5.53 11.09 16.20
N ALA A 151 5.07 10.07 16.92
CA ALA A 151 4.57 10.25 18.28
C ALA A 151 5.67 10.47 19.34
N GLU A 152 6.92 10.21 18.99
CA GLU A 152 8.09 10.35 19.86
C GLU A 152 8.80 11.71 19.74
N VAL A 153 8.44 12.55 18.75
CA VAL A 153 9.08 13.85 18.45
C VAL A 153 8.23 15.06 18.86
#